data_727d1c75416c2104cb5ad7c20de72353
#
_entry.id   727d1c75416c2104cb5ad7c20de72353
#
_cell.length_a   1.000
_cell.length_b   1.000
_cell.length_c   1.000
_cell.angle_alpha   90.00
_cell.angle_beta   90.00
_cell.angle_gamma   90.00
#
_symmetry.space_group_name_H-M   'P 1'
#
loop_
_entity.id
_entity.type
_entity.pdbx_description
1 polymer ?
#
loop_
_entity_poly.entity_id
_entity_poly.type
_entity_poly.pdbx_seq_one_letter_code
_entity_poly.pdbx_strand_id
1 'polypeptide(L)'
;MPNIRKSVILSLFIIFIISCSNKGYKNINLKKAVKTINTSTNLILLDVRTAEEYSSGYIPNSINIDVLSSDFKSKIELLDKNKEYLIYCRSGNRSTIASSIMATNGFTKIYNLNNVNYSDFENAILTNR
;
A
#
# COMPACT_ATOMS: atom_id res chain seq x y z
N MET A 1 -55.18 -18.99 -13.04
CA MET A 1 -53.88 -19.58 -12.64
C MET A 1 -52.88 -18.47 -12.40
N PRO A 2 -52.33 -18.32 -11.22
CA PRO A 2 -51.34 -17.28 -10.98
C PRO A 2 -50.04 -17.59 -11.75
N ASN A 3 -49.57 -16.62 -12.53
CA ASN A 3 -48.37 -16.73 -13.33
C ASN A 3 -47.12 -16.76 -12.43
N ILE A 4 -46.72 -17.95 -12.02
CA ILE A 4 -45.48 -18.20 -11.25
C ILE A 4 -44.23 -17.77 -12.04
N ARG A 5 -44.32 -17.67 -13.36
CA ARG A 5 -43.20 -17.26 -14.23
C ARG A 5 -42.77 -15.78 -14.08
N LYS A 6 -43.64 -14.91 -13.56
CA LYS A 6 -43.27 -13.49 -13.34
C LYS A 6 -42.55 -13.24 -12.02
N SER A 7 -42.73 -14.10 -11.02
CA SER A 7 -42.04 -13.98 -9.72
C SER A 7 -40.56 -14.45 -9.79
N VAL A 8 -40.26 -15.41 -10.64
CA VAL A 8 -38.90 -15.97 -10.74
C VAL A 8 -37.95 -15.02 -11.47
N ILE A 9 -38.46 -14.20 -12.39
CA ILE A 9 -37.65 -13.25 -13.16
C ILE A 9 -37.26 -12.03 -12.31
N LEU A 10 -38.07 -11.63 -11.34
CA LEU A 10 -37.77 -10.50 -10.45
C LEU A 10 -36.72 -10.82 -9.38
N SER A 11 -36.55 -12.12 -9.08
CA SER A 11 -35.57 -12.58 -8.08
C SER A 11 -34.14 -12.70 -8.62
N LEU A 12 -33.97 -12.72 -9.94
CA LEU A 12 -32.66 -12.84 -10.59
C LEU A 12 -31.95 -11.50 -10.84
N PHE A 13 -32.62 -10.35 -10.57
CA PHE A 13 -32.05 -9.02 -10.83
C PHE A 13 -31.44 -8.34 -9.60
N ILE A 14 -31.37 -8.99 -8.43
CA ILE A 14 -30.81 -8.43 -7.20
C ILE A 14 -29.50 -9.13 -6.82
N ILE A 15 -28.76 -9.66 -7.78
CA ILE A 15 -27.33 -9.81 -7.61
C ILE A 15 -26.70 -8.53 -8.18
N PHE A 16 -26.95 -7.43 -7.46
CA PHE A 16 -26.10 -6.27 -7.58
C PHE A 16 -24.76 -6.70 -7.00
N ILE A 17 -23.85 -7.07 -7.88
CA ILE A 17 -22.45 -7.26 -7.56
C ILE A 17 -22.00 -5.91 -7.01
N ILE A 18 -21.94 -5.77 -5.68
CA ILE A 18 -21.15 -4.74 -5.04
C ILE A 18 -19.72 -5.16 -5.35
N SER A 19 -19.26 -4.74 -6.54
CA SER A 19 -17.87 -4.74 -6.87
C SER A 19 -17.24 -3.63 -6.03
N CYS A 20 -16.98 -3.93 -4.76
CA CYS A 20 -16.00 -3.19 -3.99
C CYS A 20 -14.68 -3.37 -4.75
N SER A 21 -14.23 -2.34 -5.45
CA SER A 21 -12.88 -2.30 -6.00
C SER A 21 -11.90 -2.22 -4.82
N ASN A 22 -11.63 -3.36 -4.22
CA ASN A 22 -10.60 -3.48 -3.20
C ASN A 22 -9.26 -3.34 -3.91
N LYS A 23 -8.62 -2.19 -3.77
CA LYS A 23 -7.32 -1.91 -4.40
C LYS A 23 -6.20 -2.81 -3.91
N GLY A 24 -6.45 -3.62 -2.87
CA GLY A 24 -5.44 -4.49 -2.26
C GLY A 24 -4.43 -3.75 -1.37
N TYR A 25 -4.59 -2.44 -1.17
CA TYR A 25 -3.79 -1.63 -0.26
C TYR A 25 -4.64 -0.52 0.38
N LYS A 26 -4.18 0.01 1.52
CA LYS A 26 -4.83 1.11 2.24
C LYS A 26 -4.00 2.37 2.15
N ASN A 27 -4.63 3.48 1.73
CA ASN A 27 -4.03 4.80 1.86
C ASN A 27 -4.10 5.26 3.32
N ILE A 28 -2.98 5.72 3.84
CA ILE A 28 -2.88 6.26 5.19
C ILE A 28 -2.25 7.64 5.19
N ASN A 29 -2.61 8.45 6.18
CA ASN A 29 -2.01 9.76 6.42
C ASN A 29 -0.81 9.64 7.39
N LEU A 30 -0.15 10.77 7.63
CA LEU A 30 1.02 10.85 8.49
C LEU A 30 0.75 10.34 9.93
N LYS A 31 -0.37 10.76 10.53
CA LYS A 31 -0.74 10.35 11.89
C LYS A 31 -0.92 8.84 12.01
N LYS A 32 -1.60 8.22 11.03
CA LYS A 32 -1.79 6.77 11.00
C LYS A 32 -0.48 6.04 10.75
N ALA A 33 0.40 6.58 9.90
CA ALA A 33 1.71 6.00 9.64
C ALA A 33 2.56 5.94 10.90
N VAL A 34 2.68 7.04 11.63
CA VAL A 34 3.42 7.10 12.90
C VAL A 34 2.83 6.11 13.92
N LYS A 35 1.51 6.07 14.06
CA LYS A 35 0.85 5.10 14.94
C LYS A 35 1.17 3.65 14.53
N THR A 36 1.11 3.34 13.25
CA THR A 36 1.39 1.99 12.74
C THR A 36 2.83 1.58 13.02
N ILE A 37 3.79 2.48 12.81
CA ILE A 37 5.21 2.24 13.11
C ILE A 37 5.43 1.94 14.61
N ASN A 38 4.74 2.67 15.49
CA ASN A 38 4.92 2.52 16.92
C ASN A 38 4.19 1.29 17.52
N THR A 39 3.21 0.73 16.83
CA THR A 39 2.37 -0.36 17.34
C THR A 39 2.58 -1.70 16.65
N SER A 40 3.07 -1.72 15.42
CA SER A 40 3.31 -2.96 14.69
C SER A 40 4.70 -3.52 15.00
N THR A 41 4.77 -4.81 15.28
CA THR A 41 6.04 -5.55 15.49
C THR A 41 6.55 -6.23 14.22
N ASN A 42 5.76 -6.19 13.13
CA ASN A 42 6.02 -6.92 11.90
C ASN A 42 6.03 -6.02 10.65
N LEU A 43 6.18 -4.72 10.85
CA LEU A 43 6.14 -3.72 9.79
C LEU A 43 7.50 -3.54 9.14
N ILE A 44 7.50 -3.52 7.83
CA ILE A 44 8.65 -3.14 7.00
C ILE A 44 8.38 -1.77 6.38
N LEU A 45 9.31 -0.85 6.56
CA LEU A 45 9.32 0.44 5.87
C LEU A 45 9.96 0.26 4.50
N LEU A 46 9.20 0.46 3.44
CA LEU A 46 9.67 0.32 2.06
C LEU A 46 9.74 1.69 1.39
N ASP A 47 10.95 2.17 1.18
CA ASP A 47 11.26 3.39 0.46
C ASP A 47 11.36 3.06 -1.04
N VAL A 48 10.46 3.61 -1.84
CA VAL A 48 10.44 3.33 -3.29
C VAL A 48 10.97 4.50 -4.12
N ARG A 49 11.74 5.39 -3.47
CA ARG A 49 12.48 6.46 -4.15
C ARG A 49 13.69 5.89 -4.89
N THR A 50 14.35 6.74 -5.67
CA THR A 50 15.61 6.36 -6.32
C THR A 50 16.72 6.07 -5.31
N ALA A 51 17.74 5.34 -5.73
CA ALA A 51 18.91 5.05 -4.91
C ALA A 51 19.66 6.33 -4.50
N GLU A 52 19.71 7.33 -5.37
CA GLU A 52 20.33 8.64 -5.09
C GLU A 52 19.55 9.41 -4.02
N GLU A 53 18.22 9.46 -4.12
CA GLU A 53 17.39 10.09 -3.08
C GLU A 53 17.57 9.37 -1.73
N TYR A 54 17.60 8.07 -1.72
CA TYR A 54 17.79 7.27 -0.52
C TYR A 54 19.17 7.49 0.12
N SER A 55 20.23 7.52 -0.66
CA SER A 55 21.58 7.76 -0.16
C SER A 55 21.78 9.16 0.38
N SER A 56 21.00 10.14 -0.07
CA SER A 56 21.03 11.51 0.44
C SER A 56 20.34 11.68 1.81
N GLY A 57 19.52 10.72 2.21
CA GLY A 57 18.82 10.70 3.49
C GLY A 57 17.78 9.59 3.50
N TYR A 58 17.75 8.78 4.54
CA TYR A 58 16.83 7.65 4.66
C TYR A 58 16.35 7.47 6.09
N ILE A 59 15.18 6.87 6.23
CA ILE A 59 14.64 6.49 7.53
C ILE A 59 15.35 5.23 8.01
N PRO A 60 15.92 5.23 9.23
CA PRO A 60 16.61 4.05 9.77
C PRO A 60 15.72 2.80 9.73
N ASN A 61 16.33 1.67 9.38
CA ASN A 61 15.70 0.36 9.22
C ASN A 61 14.73 0.25 8.02
N SER A 62 14.71 1.23 7.13
CA SER A 62 13.97 1.13 5.87
C SER A 62 14.74 0.29 4.83
N ILE A 63 14.00 -0.28 3.89
CA ILE A 63 14.51 -0.95 2.71
C ILE A 63 14.26 -0.04 1.51
N ASN A 64 15.24 0.12 0.63
CA ASN A 64 15.08 0.87 -0.62
C ASN A 64 14.94 -0.06 -1.82
N ILE A 65 13.84 0.07 -2.54
CA ILE A 65 13.65 -0.55 -3.85
C ILE A 65 13.00 0.50 -4.76
N ASP A 66 13.75 1.00 -5.73
CA ASP A 66 13.28 2.03 -6.66
C ASP A 66 12.17 1.49 -7.56
N VAL A 67 10.97 2.05 -7.45
CA VAL A 67 9.82 1.63 -8.26
C VAL A 67 9.98 1.95 -9.75
N LEU A 68 10.82 2.91 -10.09
CA LEU A 68 11.10 3.28 -11.48
C LEU A 68 12.16 2.38 -12.13
N SER A 69 12.84 1.55 -11.35
CA SER A 69 13.82 0.60 -11.87
C SER A 69 13.14 -0.58 -12.56
N SER A 70 13.74 -1.05 -13.65
CA SER A 70 13.25 -2.22 -14.40
C SER A 70 13.27 -3.53 -13.59
N ASP A 71 14.04 -3.58 -12.51
CA ASP A 71 14.18 -4.74 -11.62
C ASP A 71 13.27 -4.67 -10.37
N PHE A 72 12.39 -3.67 -10.28
CA PHE A 72 11.50 -3.51 -9.12
C PHE A 72 10.70 -4.79 -8.83
N LYS A 73 10.08 -5.35 -9.86
CA LYS A 73 9.25 -6.56 -9.70
C LYS A 73 10.06 -7.76 -9.22
N SER A 74 11.23 -8.00 -9.78
CA SER A 74 12.10 -9.11 -9.35
C SER A 74 12.62 -8.93 -7.92
N LYS A 75 12.87 -7.70 -7.50
CA LYS A 75 13.31 -7.40 -6.13
C LYS A 75 12.20 -7.60 -5.10
N ILE A 76 10.97 -7.16 -5.37
CA ILE A 76 9.86 -7.38 -4.43
C ILE A 76 9.51 -8.87 -4.29
N GLU A 77 9.72 -9.68 -5.31
CA GLU A 77 9.50 -11.13 -5.22
C GLU A 77 10.40 -11.82 -4.17
N LEU A 78 11.50 -11.19 -3.76
CA LEU A 78 12.38 -11.68 -2.70
C LEU A 78 11.88 -11.30 -1.30
N LEU A 79 10.88 -10.45 -1.19
CA LEU A 79 10.33 -10.02 0.09
C LEU A 79 9.30 -11.02 0.63
N ASP A 80 9.18 -11.09 1.96
CA ASP A 80 8.17 -11.89 2.62
C ASP A 80 6.77 -11.27 2.45
N LYS A 81 5.90 -11.93 1.69
CA LYS A 81 4.55 -11.45 1.37
C LYS A 81 3.58 -11.46 2.55
N ASN A 82 3.93 -12.12 3.65
CA ASN A 82 3.09 -12.22 4.86
C ASN A 82 3.34 -11.10 5.87
N LYS A 83 4.37 -10.27 5.64
CA LYS A 83 4.66 -9.11 6.50
C LYS A 83 3.80 -7.90 6.12
N GLU A 84 3.76 -6.93 7.01
CA GLU A 84 3.13 -5.64 6.78
C GLU A 84 4.14 -4.68 6.15
N TYR A 85 3.71 -3.92 5.14
CA TYR A 85 4.55 -2.95 4.44
C TYR A 85 3.93 -1.57 4.52
N LEU A 86 4.72 -0.60 4.97
CA LEU A 86 4.40 0.81 4.81
C LEU A 86 5.27 1.35 3.69
N ILE A 87 4.64 1.70 2.58
CA ILE A 87 5.30 2.13 1.35
C ILE A 87 5.22 3.64 1.24
N TYR A 88 6.35 4.27 1.01
CA TYR A 88 6.44 5.72 0.87
C TYR A 88 7.45 6.12 -0.21
N CYS A 89 7.26 7.32 -0.72
CA CYS A 89 8.18 7.99 -1.64
C CYS A 89 8.32 9.46 -1.25
N ARG A 90 8.62 10.34 -2.19
CA ARG A 90 8.75 11.77 -1.90
C ARG A 90 7.42 12.46 -1.58
N SER A 91 6.32 12.10 -2.28
CA SER A 91 5.03 12.81 -2.19
C SER A 91 3.77 11.93 -2.31
N GLY A 92 3.93 10.63 -2.55
CA GLY A 92 2.84 9.66 -2.63
C GLY A 92 2.53 9.11 -4.03
N ASN A 93 3.04 9.69 -5.11
CA ASN A 93 2.76 9.22 -6.47
C ASN A 93 3.43 7.87 -6.78
N ARG A 94 4.72 7.76 -6.56
CA ARG A 94 5.48 6.52 -6.79
C ARG A 94 5.09 5.42 -5.81
N SER A 95 4.80 5.76 -4.56
CA SER A 95 4.34 4.79 -3.56
C SER A 95 2.97 4.21 -3.90
N THR A 96 2.08 4.98 -4.53
CA THR A 96 0.80 4.48 -5.03
C THR A 96 1.01 3.45 -6.15
N ILE A 97 1.92 3.72 -7.09
CA ILE A 97 2.27 2.77 -8.15
C ILE A 97 2.86 1.49 -7.55
N ALA A 98 3.83 1.62 -6.64
CA ALA A 98 4.46 0.49 -5.96
C ALA A 98 3.45 -0.36 -5.18
N SER A 99 2.54 0.29 -4.44
CA SER A 99 1.47 -0.39 -3.69
C SER A 99 0.55 -1.20 -4.59
N SER A 100 0.18 -0.64 -5.74
CA SER A 100 -0.64 -1.34 -6.74
C SER A 100 0.08 -2.56 -7.32
N ILE A 101 1.37 -2.42 -7.68
CA ILE A 101 2.17 -3.54 -8.19
C ILE A 101 2.30 -4.65 -7.13
N MET A 102 2.59 -4.29 -5.88
CA MET A 102 2.74 -5.26 -4.80
C MET A 102 1.42 -5.98 -4.50
N ALA A 103 0.29 -5.26 -4.49
CA ALA A 103 -1.02 -5.87 -4.28
C ALA A 103 -1.35 -6.92 -5.35
N THR A 104 -1.01 -6.68 -6.61
CA THR A 104 -1.21 -7.65 -7.70
C THR A 104 -0.21 -8.81 -7.68
N ASN A 105 0.86 -8.71 -6.90
CA ASN A 105 1.89 -9.74 -6.74
C ASN A 105 1.79 -10.51 -5.40
N GLY A 106 0.62 -10.49 -4.77
CA GLY A 106 0.32 -11.35 -3.63
C GLY A 106 0.62 -10.78 -2.25
N PHE A 107 1.02 -9.51 -2.14
CA PHE A 107 1.15 -8.82 -0.86
C PHE A 107 -0.23 -8.41 -0.35
N THR A 108 -0.58 -8.75 0.88
CA THR A 108 -1.95 -8.58 1.41
C THR A 108 -2.07 -7.50 2.47
N LYS A 109 -0.94 -7.04 3.04
CA LYS A 109 -0.90 -6.07 4.13
C LYS A 109 -0.06 -4.87 3.74
N ILE A 110 -0.64 -3.99 2.93
CA ILE A 110 0.04 -2.82 2.36
C ILE A 110 -0.62 -1.54 2.85
N TYR A 111 0.18 -0.64 3.40
CA TYR A 111 -0.16 0.74 3.70
C TYR A 111 0.60 1.66 2.75
N ASN A 112 -0.12 2.47 2.00
CA ASN A 112 0.47 3.50 1.15
C ASN A 112 0.41 4.85 1.87
N LEU A 113 1.55 5.47 2.11
CA LEU A 113 1.62 6.83 2.66
C LEU A 113 1.23 7.83 1.56
N ASN A 114 -0.01 8.32 1.64
CA ASN A 114 -0.62 9.12 0.60
C ASN A 114 -0.56 10.62 0.92
N ASN A 115 -0.18 11.43 -0.05
CA ASN A 115 -0.12 12.89 0.06
C ASN A 115 0.68 13.42 1.25
N VAL A 116 1.79 12.78 1.57
CA VAL A 116 2.71 13.20 2.63
C VAL A 116 4.10 13.39 2.02
N ASN A 117 4.71 14.53 2.30
CA ASN A 117 6.10 14.78 1.91
C ASN A 117 7.05 13.92 2.71
N TYR A 118 8.13 13.47 2.08
CA TYR A 118 9.17 12.67 2.74
C TYR A 118 9.75 13.39 3.97
N SER A 119 10.03 14.68 3.86
CA SER A 119 10.58 15.48 4.97
C SER A 119 9.65 15.53 6.18
N ASP A 120 8.34 15.64 5.98
CA ASP A 120 7.37 15.64 7.07
C ASP A 120 7.29 14.26 7.73
N PHE A 121 7.35 13.20 6.92
CA PHE A 121 7.38 11.84 7.42
C PHE A 121 8.65 11.53 8.20
N GLU A 122 9.81 11.88 7.67
CA GLU A 122 11.10 11.70 8.35
C GLU A 122 11.13 12.44 9.69
N ASN A 123 10.74 13.71 9.71
CA ASN A 123 10.68 14.51 10.92
C ASN A 123 9.74 13.90 11.97
N ALA A 124 8.56 13.46 11.55
CA ALA A 124 7.60 12.85 12.46
C ALA A 124 8.14 11.55 13.09
N ILE A 125 8.90 10.76 12.36
CA ILE A 125 9.51 9.53 12.91
C ILE A 125 10.65 9.85 13.84
N LEU A 126 11.52 10.81 13.48
CA LEU A 126 12.69 11.15 14.30
C LEU A 126 12.30 11.84 15.63
N THR A 127 11.18 12.56 15.66
CA THR A 127 10.71 13.27 16.86
C THR A 127 9.85 12.41 17.80
N ASN A 128 9.32 11.28 17.33
CA ASN A 128 8.46 10.37 18.10
C ASN A 128 9.19 9.09 18.57
N ARG A 129 10.51 9.09 18.58
CA ARG A 129 11.35 8.00 19.13
C ARG A 129 11.70 8.22 20.58
#